data_42800e00017d4ef09024e8a7032b7802
#
_entry.id   42800e00017d4ef09024e8a7032b7802
#
_cell.length_a   1.000
_cell.length_b   1.000
_cell.length_c   1.000
_cell.angle_alpha   90.00
_cell.angle_beta   90.00
_cell.angle_gamma   90.00
#
_symmetry.space_group_name_H-M   'P 1'
#
loop_
_entity.id
_entity.type
_entity.pdbx_description
1 polymer ?
#
loop_
_entity_poly.entity_id
_entity_poly.type
_entity_poly.pdbx_seq_one_letter_code
_entity_poly.pdbx_strand_id
1 'polypeptide(L)'
;MAKSLREWIDSEVRDIRAKSMRWLSQYHFFRDPTRPMWSDTSCFFAPADGIILYEKVVAPDDPIVEIKGKPYSLRDALRDESYDKPSLVIGIFMTFFDVHVNRIPFPGRLTYKMLEPIETYNRPMLDVEKTILEELRISMDDAAYLHANQRVVNRVESIQLGQAYYILQIADYDVDSVMPFNLKQHQPYAQGQRFSQIRYGSQVDLIVPLSPRYEFSLKHPPGLHVEAGVDSLIAISETRAQAFACEEVA
;
A
#
# COMPACT_ATOMS: atom_id res chain seq x y z
N MET A 1 -14.12 -8.05 -4.52
CA MET A 1 -14.36 -8.07 -3.05
C MET A 1 -13.20 -8.81 -2.41
N ALA A 2 -12.72 -8.31 -1.28
CA ALA A 2 -11.63 -8.92 -0.55
C ALA A 2 -11.88 -10.40 -0.27
N LYS A 3 -10.88 -11.25 -0.46
CA LYS A 3 -10.94 -12.72 -0.35
C LYS A 3 -10.00 -13.20 0.75
N SER A 4 -10.35 -14.29 1.43
CA SER A 4 -9.38 -14.96 2.27
C SER A 4 -8.21 -15.51 1.43
N LEU A 5 -7.04 -15.70 2.02
CA LEU A 5 -5.87 -16.29 1.34
C LEU A 5 -6.22 -17.60 0.62
N ARG A 6 -6.98 -18.47 1.29
CA ARG A 6 -7.39 -19.76 0.72
C ARG A 6 -8.31 -19.58 -0.50
N GLU A 7 -9.32 -18.72 -0.40
CA GLU A 7 -10.24 -18.45 -1.52
C GLU A 7 -9.52 -17.86 -2.72
N TRP A 8 -8.60 -16.92 -2.49
CA TRP A 8 -7.81 -16.31 -3.54
C TRP A 8 -6.88 -17.34 -4.21
N ILE A 9 -6.15 -18.15 -3.45
CA ILE A 9 -5.28 -19.19 -4.01
C ILE A 9 -6.10 -20.21 -4.81
N ASP A 10 -7.22 -20.65 -4.28
CA ASP A 10 -8.07 -21.65 -4.93
C ASP A 10 -8.71 -21.13 -6.22
N SER A 11 -9.09 -19.86 -6.27
CA SER A 11 -9.80 -19.25 -7.41
C SER A 11 -8.88 -18.63 -8.45
N GLU A 12 -7.71 -18.11 -8.08
CA GLU A 12 -6.87 -17.30 -8.97
C GLU A 12 -5.44 -17.81 -9.15
N VAL A 13 -4.84 -18.43 -8.13
CA VAL A 13 -3.44 -18.84 -8.20
C VAL A 13 -3.26 -20.26 -8.71
N ARG A 14 -4.11 -21.19 -8.30
CA ARG A 14 -3.95 -22.63 -8.55
C ARG A 14 -3.72 -22.97 -10.02
N ASP A 15 -4.59 -22.50 -10.90
CA ASP A 15 -4.52 -22.80 -12.34
C ASP A 15 -3.41 -22.04 -13.04
N ILE A 16 -3.11 -20.84 -12.54
CA ILE A 16 -2.05 -19.99 -13.09
C ILE A 16 -0.68 -20.54 -12.71
N ARG A 17 -0.49 -21.02 -11.49
CA ARG A 17 0.77 -21.64 -11.01
C ARG A 17 1.22 -22.84 -11.85
N ALA A 18 0.28 -23.50 -12.52
CA ALA A 18 0.59 -24.63 -13.43
C ALA A 18 1.10 -24.19 -14.82
N LYS A 19 1.07 -22.90 -15.15
CA LYS A 19 1.56 -22.38 -16.44
C LYS A 19 3.08 -22.30 -16.47
N SER A 20 3.66 -22.22 -17.68
CA SER A 20 5.10 -22.08 -17.81
C SER A 20 5.59 -20.74 -17.27
N MET A 21 6.78 -20.73 -16.67
CA MET A 21 7.42 -19.51 -16.14
C MET A 21 7.54 -18.44 -17.23
N ARG A 22 7.82 -18.83 -18.48
CA ARG A 22 7.88 -17.90 -19.60
C ARG A 22 6.54 -17.20 -19.84
N TRP A 23 5.42 -17.93 -19.79
CA TRP A 23 4.08 -17.34 -19.97
C TRP A 23 3.75 -16.42 -18.78
N LEU A 24 4.06 -16.85 -17.56
CA LEU A 24 3.83 -16.04 -16.36
C LEU A 24 4.57 -14.70 -16.45
N SER A 25 5.88 -14.73 -16.73
CA SER A 25 6.71 -13.52 -16.73
C SER A 25 6.47 -12.59 -17.93
N GLN A 26 6.06 -13.11 -19.09
CA GLN A 26 5.87 -12.30 -20.30
C GLN A 26 4.45 -11.78 -20.50
N TYR A 27 3.43 -12.47 -19.99
CA TYR A 27 2.04 -12.15 -20.25
C TYR A 27 1.24 -11.92 -18.99
N HIS A 28 1.21 -12.90 -18.07
CA HIS A 28 0.37 -12.83 -16.88
C HIS A 28 0.77 -11.67 -15.97
N PHE A 29 2.04 -11.50 -15.74
CA PHE A 29 2.60 -10.46 -14.88
C PHE A 29 2.26 -9.04 -15.36
N PHE A 30 2.25 -8.81 -16.67
CA PHE A 30 1.99 -7.50 -17.25
C PHE A 30 0.51 -7.22 -17.57
N ARG A 31 -0.40 -8.07 -17.09
CA ARG A 31 -1.82 -7.85 -17.30
C ARG A 31 -2.31 -6.60 -16.57
N ASP A 32 -3.26 -5.93 -17.19
CA ASP A 32 -3.93 -4.77 -16.62
C ASP A 32 -5.44 -4.89 -16.90
N PRO A 33 -6.17 -5.60 -16.04
CA PRO A 33 -7.61 -5.78 -16.21
C PRO A 33 -8.35 -4.44 -16.11
N THR A 34 -9.40 -4.31 -16.90
CA THR A 34 -10.30 -3.16 -16.78
C THR A 34 -10.94 -3.16 -15.40
N ARG A 35 -10.86 -2.00 -14.71
CA ARG A 35 -11.44 -1.79 -13.39
C ARG A 35 -12.34 -0.56 -13.39
N PRO A 36 -13.34 -0.55 -12.51
CA PRO A 36 -14.21 0.60 -12.40
C PRO A 36 -13.42 1.84 -11.96
N MET A 37 -13.86 3.01 -12.44
CA MET A 37 -13.36 4.30 -11.98
C MET A 37 -14.39 4.87 -11.02
N TRP A 38 -14.01 4.99 -9.77
CA TRP A 38 -14.87 5.54 -8.72
C TRP A 38 -14.62 7.04 -8.54
N SER A 39 -15.62 7.73 -8.04
CA SER A 39 -15.48 9.08 -7.48
C SER A 39 -16.09 9.12 -6.06
N ASP A 40 -15.86 8.07 -5.29
CA ASP A 40 -16.35 7.92 -3.92
C ASP A 40 -15.31 8.44 -2.92
N THR A 41 -15.53 9.65 -2.43
CA THR A 41 -14.66 10.30 -1.45
C THR A 41 -14.99 9.96 0.00
N SER A 42 -15.90 9.02 0.23
CA SER A 42 -16.16 8.44 1.55
C SER A 42 -15.18 7.34 1.93
N CYS A 43 -14.24 6.96 1.04
CA CYS A 43 -13.28 5.91 1.32
C CYS A 43 -11.98 6.02 0.50
N PHE A 44 -10.91 5.40 1.03
CA PHE A 44 -9.73 5.04 0.25
C PHE A 44 -9.89 3.63 -0.32
N PHE A 45 -9.62 3.47 -1.60
CA PHE A 45 -9.51 2.15 -2.23
C PHE A 45 -8.09 1.58 -2.10
N ALA A 46 -7.94 0.28 -2.33
CA ALA A 46 -6.63 -0.36 -2.36
C ALA A 46 -5.75 0.26 -3.47
N PRO A 47 -4.49 0.64 -3.17
CA PRO A 47 -3.54 1.15 -4.17
C PRO A 47 -2.91 0.04 -5.01
N ALA A 48 -2.94 -1.20 -4.54
CA ALA A 48 -2.29 -2.36 -5.13
C ALA A 48 -3.19 -3.60 -4.99
N ASP A 49 -3.01 -4.59 -5.87
CA ASP A 49 -3.47 -5.96 -5.64
C ASP A 49 -2.50 -6.64 -4.69
N GLY A 50 -3.00 -7.47 -3.80
CA GLY A 50 -2.14 -8.24 -2.91
C GLY A 50 -2.77 -8.54 -1.56
N ILE A 51 -1.94 -9.07 -0.67
CA ILE A 51 -2.34 -9.50 0.66
C ILE A 51 -2.06 -8.39 1.68
N ILE A 52 -3.05 -8.02 2.47
CA ILE A 52 -2.84 -7.10 3.60
C ILE A 52 -1.96 -7.81 4.63
N LEU A 53 -0.72 -7.32 4.80
CA LEU A 53 0.23 -7.86 5.77
C LEU A 53 0.00 -7.32 7.17
N TYR A 54 -0.25 -6.04 7.25
CA TYR A 54 -0.48 -5.31 8.50
C TYR A 54 -1.36 -4.09 8.27
N GLU A 55 -2.03 -3.71 9.34
CA GLU A 55 -2.73 -2.45 9.48
C GLU A 55 -2.57 -1.93 10.90
N LYS A 56 -2.16 -0.68 11.05
CA LYS A 56 -1.84 -0.11 12.37
C LYS A 56 -1.92 1.41 12.37
N VAL A 57 -2.33 1.97 13.49
CA VAL A 57 -2.11 3.39 13.81
C VAL A 57 -0.85 3.49 14.65
N VAL A 58 0.12 4.28 14.20
CA VAL A 58 1.42 4.42 14.87
C VAL A 58 1.84 5.89 14.93
N ALA A 59 2.59 6.24 15.98
CA ALA A 59 3.36 7.48 16.03
C ALA A 59 4.61 7.36 15.11
N PRO A 60 5.26 8.47 14.73
CA PRO A 60 6.38 8.46 13.79
C PRO A 60 7.52 7.50 14.14
N ASP A 61 7.84 7.35 15.42
CA ASP A 61 8.93 6.51 15.92
C ASP A 61 8.48 5.13 16.42
N ASP A 62 7.16 4.91 16.52
CA ASP A 62 6.64 3.61 16.94
C ASP A 62 6.81 2.56 15.83
N PRO A 63 7.10 1.30 16.18
CA PRO A 63 7.26 0.26 15.19
C PRO A 63 5.93 -0.06 14.49
N ILE A 64 5.90 0.06 13.16
CA ILE A 64 4.87 -0.53 12.32
C ILE A 64 4.94 -2.04 12.47
N VAL A 65 6.15 -2.59 12.28
CA VAL A 65 6.48 -4.01 12.49
C VAL A 65 7.89 -4.13 13.09
N GLU A 66 8.17 -5.26 13.73
CA GLU A 66 9.51 -5.63 14.16
C GLU A 66 10.02 -6.77 13.29
N ILE A 67 11.25 -6.64 12.78
CA ILE A 67 11.89 -7.59 11.89
C ILE A 67 13.15 -8.10 12.58
N LYS A 68 13.12 -9.32 13.11
CA LYS A 68 14.21 -9.91 13.88
C LYS A 68 14.71 -8.99 15.01
N GLY A 69 13.77 -8.38 15.74
CA GLY A 69 14.05 -7.46 16.84
C GLY A 69 14.49 -6.04 16.44
N LYS A 70 14.49 -5.73 15.14
CA LYS A 70 14.75 -4.38 14.63
C LYS A 70 13.41 -3.71 14.29
N PRO A 71 13.08 -2.56 14.92
CA PRO A 71 11.86 -1.82 14.61
C PRO A 71 11.90 -1.23 13.19
N TYR A 72 10.75 -1.18 12.54
CA TYR A 72 10.53 -0.46 11.29
C TYR A 72 9.42 0.55 11.51
N SER A 73 9.77 1.82 11.50
CA SER A 73 8.90 2.96 11.84
C SER A 73 8.44 3.72 10.59
N LEU A 74 7.58 4.74 10.78
CA LEU A 74 7.19 5.65 9.69
C LEU A 74 8.39 6.44 9.14
N ARG A 75 9.33 6.85 9.99
CA ARG A 75 10.55 7.54 9.56
C ARG A 75 11.44 6.64 8.71
N ASP A 76 11.57 5.37 9.10
CA ASP A 76 12.28 4.38 8.27
C ASP A 76 11.57 4.17 6.93
N ALA A 77 10.26 4.04 6.94
CA ALA A 77 9.44 3.79 5.75
C ALA A 77 9.61 4.92 4.72
N LEU A 78 9.45 6.17 5.17
CA LEU A 78 9.56 7.35 4.33
C LEU A 78 11.00 7.82 4.09
N ARG A 79 11.97 7.30 4.86
CA ARG A 79 13.34 7.79 4.97
C ARG A 79 13.36 9.30 5.17
N ASP A 80 12.58 9.75 6.14
CA ASP A 80 12.38 11.15 6.48
C ASP A 80 12.33 11.33 7.99
N GLU A 81 13.46 11.73 8.58
CA GLU A 81 13.61 12.00 10.01
C GLU A 81 12.74 13.17 10.50
N SER A 82 12.30 14.02 9.59
CA SER A 82 11.43 15.17 9.91
C SER A 82 9.94 14.81 9.96
N TYR A 83 9.58 13.57 9.61
CA TYR A 83 8.18 13.15 9.65
C TYR A 83 7.65 13.10 11.09
N ASP A 84 6.57 13.83 11.37
CA ASP A 84 6.07 14.09 12.71
C ASP A 84 4.58 13.72 12.94
N LYS A 85 3.94 13.07 11.95
CA LYS A 85 2.49 12.83 11.99
C LYS A 85 2.16 11.40 12.37
N PRO A 86 1.41 11.15 13.47
CA PRO A 86 0.79 9.86 13.70
C PRO A 86 -0.08 9.47 12.50
N SER A 87 0.04 8.23 12.05
CA SER A 87 -0.59 7.79 10.80
C SER A 87 -1.18 6.41 10.89
N LEU A 88 -2.25 6.19 10.14
CA LEU A 88 -2.76 4.87 9.81
C LEU A 88 -1.90 4.31 8.68
N VAL A 89 -1.40 3.09 8.84
CA VAL A 89 -0.57 2.39 7.85
C VAL A 89 -1.22 1.06 7.49
N ILE A 90 -1.28 0.77 6.20
CA ILE A 90 -1.70 -0.52 5.66
C ILE A 90 -0.61 -1.01 4.71
N GLY A 91 0.00 -2.16 4.99
CA GLY A 91 0.98 -2.79 4.10
C GLY A 91 0.34 -3.88 3.25
N ILE A 92 0.54 -3.83 1.93
CA ILE A 92 -0.01 -4.77 0.95
C ILE A 92 1.14 -5.43 0.22
N PHE A 93 1.27 -6.75 0.35
CA PHE A 93 2.26 -7.56 -0.35
C PHE A 93 1.70 -8.02 -1.70
N MET A 94 2.40 -7.69 -2.77
CA MET A 94 2.06 -8.08 -4.12
C MET A 94 2.87 -9.32 -4.48
N THR A 95 2.20 -10.46 -4.56
CA THR A 95 2.82 -11.71 -4.99
C THR A 95 3.07 -11.72 -6.49
N PHE A 96 3.86 -12.66 -6.98
CA PHE A 96 4.08 -12.83 -8.43
C PHE A 96 2.78 -13.07 -9.22
N PHE A 97 1.71 -13.50 -8.56
CA PHE A 97 0.40 -13.78 -9.17
C PHE A 97 -0.54 -12.60 -9.22
N ASP A 98 -0.19 -11.48 -8.59
CA ASP A 98 -1.02 -10.28 -8.53
C ASP A 98 -0.92 -9.39 -9.77
N VAL A 99 -1.82 -8.41 -9.89
CA VAL A 99 -1.71 -7.34 -10.89
C VAL A 99 -0.77 -6.28 -10.33
N HIS A 100 0.33 -6.01 -11.04
CA HIS A 100 1.37 -5.09 -10.58
C HIS A 100 1.17 -3.63 -10.99
N VAL A 101 -0.02 -3.28 -11.47
CA VAL A 101 -0.41 -1.90 -11.78
C VAL A 101 -1.01 -1.24 -10.55
N ASN A 102 -0.35 -0.21 -10.04
CA ASN A 102 -0.82 0.53 -8.88
C ASN A 102 -1.78 1.66 -9.27
N ARG A 103 -2.76 1.89 -8.41
CA ARG A 103 -3.83 2.87 -8.63
C ARG A 103 -3.95 3.85 -7.47
N ILE A 104 -4.42 5.06 -7.79
CA ILE A 104 -4.63 6.12 -6.80
C ILE A 104 -5.81 5.77 -5.89
N PRO A 105 -5.61 5.62 -4.57
CA PRO A 105 -6.68 5.23 -3.63
C PRO A 105 -7.66 6.35 -3.32
N PHE A 106 -7.23 7.62 -3.42
CA PHE A 106 -8.03 8.81 -3.17
C PHE A 106 -7.54 9.97 -4.05
N PRO A 107 -8.43 10.82 -4.61
CA PRO A 107 -8.02 11.81 -5.60
C PRO A 107 -7.13 12.91 -5.01
N GLY A 108 -6.16 13.36 -5.82
CA GLY A 108 -5.25 14.42 -5.40
C GLY A 108 -4.14 14.72 -6.41
N ARG A 109 -3.19 15.57 -6.02
CA ARG A 109 -1.99 15.89 -6.79
C ARG A 109 -0.80 15.10 -6.28
N LEU A 110 -0.23 14.27 -7.16
CA LEU A 110 0.89 13.39 -6.82
C LEU A 110 2.22 14.08 -7.09
N THR A 111 3.10 14.01 -6.09
CA THR A 111 4.54 14.21 -6.21
C THR A 111 5.25 12.93 -5.81
N TYR A 112 6.41 12.64 -6.36
CA TYR A 112 7.15 11.43 -6.00
C TYR A 112 8.63 11.72 -5.77
N LYS A 113 9.24 10.89 -4.92
CA LYS A 113 10.67 10.85 -4.65
C LYS A 113 11.15 9.41 -4.74
N MET A 114 12.11 9.16 -5.63
CA MET A 114 12.78 7.87 -5.70
C MET A 114 13.89 7.83 -4.66
N LEU A 115 14.00 6.73 -3.95
CA LEU A 115 15.00 6.49 -2.92
C LEU A 115 15.75 5.21 -3.27
N GLU A 116 17.04 5.35 -3.48
CA GLU A 116 17.94 4.24 -3.81
C GLU A 116 17.96 3.19 -2.69
N PRO A 117 18.34 1.94 -2.99
CA PRO A 117 18.56 0.95 -1.95
C PRO A 117 19.66 1.43 -0.99
N ILE A 118 19.59 1.02 0.28
CA ILE A 118 20.66 1.33 1.26
C ILE A 118 21.93 0.52 0.97
N GLU A 119 21.73 -0.71 0.52
CA GLU A 119 22.80 -1.61 0.06
C GLU A 119 22.97 -1.48 -1.46
N THR A 120 23.97 -2.10 -2.03
CA THR A 120 24.24 -2.09 -3.49
C THR A 120 23.21 -2.86 -4.30
N TYR A 121 22.34 -3.60 -3.67
CA TYR A 121 21.27 -4.40 -4.26
C TYR A 121 20.05 -4.43 -3.35
N ASN A 122 18.90 -4.77 -3.92
CA ASN A 122 17.69 -5.04 -3.16
C ASN A 122 17.71 -6.45 -2.57
N ARG A 123 17.12 -6.62 -1.40
CA ARG A 123 16.90 -7.92 -0.77
C ARG A 123 15.65 -8.58 -1.36
N PRO A 124 15.69 -9.91 -1.64
CA PRO A 124 14.54 -10.61 -2.18
C PRO A 124 13.40 -10.72 -1.17
N MET A 125 12.17 -10.76 -1.68
CA MET A 125 10.93 -10.92 -0.90
C MET A 125 10.40 -12.37 -0.90
N LEU A 126 11.13 -13.30 -1.51
CA LEU A 126 10.71 -14.69 -1.73
C LEU A 126 10.30 -15.45 -0.47
N ASP A 127 10.97 -15.21 0.67
CA ASP A 127 10.65 -15.92 1.90
C ASP A 127 9.30 -15.51 2.46
N VAL A 128 8.95 -14.22 2.37
CA VAL A 128 7.62 -13.73 2.75
C VAL A 128 6.56 -14.29 1.79
N GLU A 129 6.81 -14.27 0.48
CA GLU A 129 5.91 -14.84 -0.52
C GLU A 129 5.66 -16.33 -0.28
N LYS A 130 6.70 -17.08 0.05
CA LYS A 130 6.61 -18.51 0.35
C LYS A 130 5.69 -18.79 1.56
N THR A 131 5.82 -18.04 2.65
CA THR A 131 4.94 -18.22 3.82
C THR A 131 3.49 -17.93 3.48
N ILE A 132 3.23 -16.97 2.61
CA ILE A 132 1.89 -16.64 2.14
C ILE A 132 1.31 -17.75 1.26
N LEU A 133 2.04 -18.18 0.23
CA LEU A 133 1.54 -19.10 -0.80
C LEU A 133 1.53 -20.58 -0.38
N GLU A 134 2.46 -21.00 0.48
CA GLU A 134 2.62 -22.40 0.87
C GLU A 134 2.10 -22.68 2.26
N GLU A 135 2.30 -21.76 3.21
CA GLU A 135 1.92 -21.95 4.61
C GLU A 135 0.59 -21.26 4.96
N LEU A 136 0.00 -20.48 4.05
CA LEU A 136 -1.20 -19.66 4.27
C LEU A 136 -1.07 -18.78 5.53
N ARG A 137 0.12 -18.24 5.75
CA ARG A 137 0.47 -17.48 6.95
C ARG A 137 1.25 -16.22 6.59
N ILE A 138 0.99 -15.14 7.30
CA ILE A 138 1.78 -13.92 7.25
C ILE A 138 2.91 -14.03 8.29
N SER A 139 4.17 -13.85 7.84
CA SER A 139 5.32 -13.69 8.71
C SER A 139 6.17 -12.52 8.24
N MET A 140 6.51 -11.63 9.16
CA MET A 140 7.37 -10.49 8.91
C MET A 140 8.84 -10.74 9.31
N ASP A 141 9.16 -11.94 9.79
CA ASP A 141 10.51 -12.26 10.27
C ASP A 141 11.59 -12.09 9.18
N ASP A 142 11.24 -12.38 7.93
CA ASP A 142 12.14 -12.27 6.78
C ASP A 142 11.94 -11.00 5.94
N ALA A 143 11.17 -10.02 6.44
CA ALA A 143 10.88 -8.78 5.75
C ALA A 143 12.02 -7.73 5.84
N ALA A 144 13.28 -8.17 5.86
CA ALA A 144 14.44 -7.26 5.93
C ALA A 144 14.54 -6.28 4.75
N TYR A 145 13.87 -6.56 3.63
CA TYR A 145 13.73 -5.66 2.48
C TYR A 145 13.06 -4.33 2.87
N LEU A 146 12.21 -4.30 3.90
CA LEU A 146 11.61 -3.06 4.40
C LEU A 146 12.64 -2.03 4.85
N HIS A 147 13.78 -2.45 5.37
CA HIS A 147 14.84 -1.53 5.76
C HIS A 147 15.72 -1.12 4.58
N ALA A 148 15.97 -2.01 3.61
CA ALA A 148 17.09 -1.87 2.67
C ALA A 148 16.68 -1.44 1.26
N ASN A 149 15.53 -1.94 0.73
CA ASN A 149 15.21 -1.89 -0.68
C ASN A 149 14.91 -0.48 -1.20
N GLN A 150 15.18 -0.33 -2.50
CA GLN A 150 14.73 0.82 -3.29
C GLN A 150 13.23 1.02 -3.13
N ARG A 151 12.82 2.26 -3.07
CA ARG A 151 11.42 2.61 -2.94
C ARG A 151 11.08 3.93 -3.60
N VAL A 152 9.80 4.11 -3.92
CA VAL A 152 9.25 5.38 -4.37
C VAL A 152 8.23 5.86 -3.36
N VAL A 153 8.48 7.02 -2.79
CA VAL A 153 7.53 7.71 -1.92
C VAL A 153 6.66 8.61 -2.78
N ASN A 154 5.41 8.21 -2.98
CA ASN A 154 4.41 9.01 -3.67
C ASN A 154 3.59 9.78 -2.64
N ARG A 155 3.73 11.10 -2.62
CA ARG A 155 2.96 11.98 -1.75
C ARG A 155 1.80 12.56 -2.57
N VAL A 156 0.58 12.36 -2.11
CA VAL A 156 -0.63 12.82 -2.79
C VAL A 156 -1.32 13.89 -1.94
N GLU A 157 -1.33 15.12 -2.42
CA GLU A 157 -2.06 16.21 -1.78
C GLU A 157 -3.52 16.22 -2.21
N SER A 158 -4.42 16.02 -1.27
CA SER A 158 -5.85 16.06 -1.51
C SER A 158 -6.48 17.34 -0.93
N ILE A 159 -7.10 18.13 -1.80
CA ILE A 159 -7.86 19.31 -1.39
C ILE A 159 -9.07 18.89 -0.54
N GLN A 160 -9.71 17.79 -0.87
CA GLN A 160 -10.90 17.30 -0.17
C GLN A 160 -10.57 16.86 1.27
N LEU A 161 -9.43 16.20 1.46
CA LEU A 161 -8.97 15.84 2.80
C LEU A 161 -8.34 17.02 3.56
N GLY A 162 -7.91 18.06 2.86
CA GLY A 162 -7.12 19.15 3.42
C GLY A 162 -5.74 18.74 3.89
N GLN A 163 -5.25 17.58 3.46
CA GLN A 163 -3.93 17.03 3.82
C GLN A 163 -3.38 16.10 2.73
N ALA A 164 -2.10 15.76 2.87
CA ALA A 164 -1.47 14.75 2.05
C ALA A 164 -1.57 13.37 2.71
N TYR A 165 -1.56 12.32 1.88
CA TYR A 165 -1.29 10.94 2.24
C TYR A 165 -0.17 10.38 1.37
N TYR A 166 0.32 9.18 1.67
CA TYR A 166 1.47 8.61 0.97
C TYR A 166 1.16 7.20 0.47
N ILE A 167 1.69 6.89 -0.71
CA ILE A 167 1.76 5.54 -1.28
C ILE A 167 3.23 5.22 -1.40
N LEU A 168 3.72 4.31 -0.57
CA LEU A 168 5.08 3.86 -0.58
C LEU A 168 5.17 2.57 -1.39
N GLN A 169 5.92 2.60 -2.49
CA GLN A 169 6.19 1.43 -3.32
C GLN A 169 7.58 0.91 -3.00
N ILE A 170 7.70 -0.35 -2.62
CA ILE A 170 8.97 -0.99 -2.26
C ILE A 170 9.26 -2.07 -3.28
N ALA A 171 10.41 -1.95 -3.95
CA ALA A 171 10.85 -2.88 -4.99
C ALA A 171 11.36 -4.19 -4.38
N ASP A 172 11.19 -5.30 -5.11
CA ASP A 172 11.82 -6.58 -4.82
C ASP A 172 13.29 -6.57 -5.29
N TYR A 173 13.82 -7.68 -5.63
CA TYR A 173 15.23 -7.96 -5.95
C TYR A 173 15.83 -6.99 -6.99
N ASP A 174 15.10 -6.67 -8.06
CA ASP A 174 15.60 -5.82 -9.13
C ASP A 174 15.54 -4.32 -8.76
N VAL A 175 16.67 -3.63 -8.94
CA VAL A 175 16.72 -2.17 -8.89
C VAL A 175 16.03 -1.59 -10.14
N ASP A 176 15.46 -0.37 -10.02
CA ASP A 176 14.68 0.30 -11.08
C ASP A 176 13.43 -0.45 -11.55
N SER A 177 12.88 -1.29 -10.69
CA SER A 177 11.66 -2.05 -10.99
C SER A 177 10.36 -1.24 -10.81
N VAL A 178 10.39 -0.12 -10.11
CA VAL A 178 9.22 0.77 -9.93
C VAL A 178 9.14 1.76 -11.10
N MET A 179 8.12 1.60 -11.95
CA MET A 179 7.97 2.37 -13.19
C MET A 179 6.74 3.28 -13.13
N PRO A 180 6.88 4.59 -12.88
CA PRO A 180 5.77 5.52 -12.99
C PRO A 180 5.36 5.71 -14.46
N PHE A 181 4.03 5.74 -14.73
CA PHE A 181 3.50 5.95 -16.09
C PHE A 181 3.60 7.40 -16.55
N ASN A 182 3.74 8.34 -15.60
CA ASN A 182 3.90 9.74 -15.88
C ASN A 182 4.95 10.32 -14.92
N LEU A 183 6.05 10.81 -15.46
CA LEU A 183 7.16 11.36 -14.68
C LEU A 183 6.97 12.84 -14.28
N LYS A 184 5.77 13.40 -14.46
CA LYS A 184 5.50 14.78 -14.07
C LYS A 184 5.18 14.90 -12.60
N GLN A 185 5.85 15.80 -11.92
CA GLN A 185 5.52 16.22 -10.56
C GLN A 185 4.22 17.03 -10.53
N HIS A 186 3.52 17.02 -9.41
CA HIS A 186 2.26 17.73 -9.19
C HIS A 186 1.12 17.35 -10.16
N GLN A 187 1.20 16.14 -10.72
CA GLN A 187 0.18 15.64 -11.63
C GLN A 187 -1.12 15.37 -10.87
N PRO A 188 -2.27 15.91 -11.34
CA PRO A 188 -3.57 15.56 -10.78
C PRO A 188 -3.97 14.13 -11.19
N TYR A 189 -4.51 13.37 -10.26
CA TYR A 189 -5.02 12.02 -10.48
C TYR A 189 -6.43 11.87 -9.89
N ALA A 190 -7.27 11.17 -10.62
CA ALA A 190 -8.56 10.71 -10.13
C ALA A 190 -8.41 9.41 -9.31
N GLN A 191 -9.38 9.14 -8.46
CA GLN A 191 -9.48 7.88 -7.72
C GLN A 191 -9.56 6.68 -8.69
N GLY A 192 -8.83 5.61 -8.41
CA GLY A 192 -8.73 4.42 -9.27
C GLY A 192 -7.83 4.58 -10.50
N GLN A 193 -7.34 5.78 -10.79
CA GLN A 193 -6.46 6.01 -11.94
C GLN A 193 -5.11 5.33 -11.74
N ARG A 194 -4.62 4.66 -12.79
CA ARG A 194 -3.29 4.05 -12.82
C ARG A 194 -2.20 5.12 -12.75
N PHE A 195 -1.16 4.90 -11.94
CA PHE A 195 -0.06 5.86 -11.87
C PHE A 195 1.34 5.23 -12.00
N SER A 196 1.46 3.92 -11.69
CA SER A 196 2.74 3.21 -11.70
C SER A 196 2.52 1.71 -11.88
N GLN A 197 3.61 1.01 -12.23
CA GLN A 197 3.72 -0.43 -12.20
C GLN A 197 5.03 -0.80 -11.50
N ILE A 198 5.01 -1.87 -10.69
CA ILE A 198 6.23 -2.45 -10.12
C ILE A 198 6.49 -3.77 -10.83
N ARG A 199 7.75 -4.03 -11.23
CA ARG A 199 8.14 -5.30 -11.82
C ARG A 199 8.49 -6.30 -10.73
N TYR A 200 8.02 -7.53 -10.88
CA TYR A 200 8.22 -8.65 -9.97
C TYR A 200 7.57 -8.44 -8.60
N GLY A 201 7.83 -9.31 -7.61
CA GLY A 201 7.31 -9.18 -6.26
C GLY A 201 7.52 -7.79 -5.67
N SER A 202 6.65 -7.34 -4.80
CA SER A 202 6.73 -5.97 -4.27
C SER A 202 5.81 -5.78 -3.06
N GLN A 203 6.00 -4.66 -2.40
CA GLN A 203 5.09 -4.23 -1.35
C GLN A 203 4.66 -2.78 -1.58
N VAL A 204 3.42 -2.48 -1.27
CA VAL A 204 2.87 -1.12 -1.29
C VAL A 204 2.26 -0.81 0.05
N ASP A 205 2.77 0.26 0.70
CA ASP A 205 2.17 0.76 1.94
C ASP A 205 1.33 2.01 1.64
N LEU A 206 0.10 2.01 2.14
CA LEU A 206 -0.74 3.19 2.20
C LEU A 206 -0.59 3.82 3.59
N ILE A 207 -0.10 5.06 3.64
CA ILE A 207 0.14 5.82 4.86
C ILE A 207 -0.78 7.05 4.86
N VAL A 208 -1.71 7.09 5.80
CA VAL A 208 -2.68 8.19 5.93
C VAL A 208 -2.48 8.88 7.27
N PRO A 209 -1.94 10.10 7.30
CA PRO A 209 -1.82 10.89 8.53
C PRO A 209 -3.18 11.05 9.19
N LEU A 210 -3.24 10.94 10.51
CA LEU A 210 -4.47 11.18 11.26
C LEU A 210 -4.92 12.64 11.08
N SER A 211 -6.21 12.84 11.08
CA SER A 211 -6.83 14.14 10.85
C SER A 211 -7.72 14.53 12.04
N PRO A 212 -7.68 15.78 12.48
CA PRO A 212 -8.66 16.26 13.46
C PRO A 212 -10.07 16.39 12.86
N ARG A 213 -10.17 16.48 11.54
CA ARG A 213 -11.44 16.65 10.80
C ARG A 213 -12.11 15.33 10.46
N TYR A 214 -11.32 14.27 10.24
CA TYR A 214 -11.82 12.99 9.76
C TYR A 214 -11.43 11.85 10.68
N GLU A 215 -12.36 10.92 10.85
CA GLU A 215 -12.12 9.61 11.44
C GLU A 215 -11.93 8.60 10.33
N PHE A 216 -10.89 7.77 10.45
CA PHE A 216 -10.53 6.72 9.50
C PHE A 216 -10.80 5.35 10.11
N SER A 217 -11.71 4.59 9.49
CA SER A 217 -12.09 3.25 9.95
C SER A 217 -11.63 2.19 8.96
N LEU A 218 -10.85 1.23 9.43
CA LEU A 218 -10.38 0.08 8.66
C LEU A 218 -11.53 -0.85 8.28
N LYS A 219 -11.51 -1.40 7.06
CA LYS A 219 -12.60 -2.25 6.53
C LYS A 219 -12.24 -3.73 6.45
N HIS A 220 -10.97 -4.06 6.37
CA HIS A 220 -10.51 -5.42 6.13
C HIS A 220 -9.32 -5.75 7.04
N PRO A 221 -9.35 -6.88 7.77
CA PRO A 221 -8.23 -7.28 8.60
C PRO A 221 -7.03 -7.79 7.76
N PRO A 222 -5.82 -7.86 8.33
CA PRO A 222 -4.68 -8.55 7.73
C PRO A 222 -5.02 -9.99 7.33
N GLY A 223 -4.38 -10.48 6.28
CA GLY A 223 -4.59 -11.82 5.72
C GLY A 223 -5.64 -11.91 4.62
N LEU A 224 -6.28 -10.81 4.26
CA LEU A 224 -7.16 -10.77 3.09
C LEU A 224 -6.40 -10.30 1.84
N HIS A 225 -6.74 -10.89 0.70
CA HIS A 225 -6.36 -10.41 -0.62
C HIS A 225 -7.32 -9.32 -1.06
N VAL A 226 -6.78 -8.22 -1.56
CA VAL A 226 -7.52 -7.05 -2.06
C VAL A 226 -7.09 -6.69 -3.47
N GLU A 227 -7.95 -5.99 -4.20
CA GLU A 227 -7.72 -5.56 -5.58
C GLU A 227 -7.70 -4.04 -5.69
N ALA A 228 -6.65 -3.50 -6.34
CA ALA A 228 -6.43 -2.08 -6.55
C ALA A 228 -7.60 -1.38 -7.26
N GLY A 229 -8.11 -0.32 -6.67
CA GLY A 229 -9.22 0.45 -7.21
C GLY A 229 -10.58 -0.27 -7.18
N VAL A 230 -10.69 -1.45 -6.56
CA VAL A 230 -11.92 -2.24 -6.41
C VAL A 230 -12.32 -2.32 -4.94
N ASP A 231 -11.41 -2.77 -4.08
CA ASP A 231 -11.70 -2.94 -2.66
C ASP A 231 -11.40 -1.64 -1.89
N SER A 232 -12.39 -1.17 -1.13
CA SER A 232 -12.20 -0.02 -0.25
C SER A 232 -11.57 -0.46 1.06
N LEU A 233 -10.43 0.15 1.44
CA LEU A 233 -9.65 -0.21 2.63
C LEU A 233 -10.02 0.61 3.86
N ILE A 234 -10.28 1.91 3.68
CA ILE A 234 -10.51 2.84 4.79
C ILE A 234 -11.80 3.60 4.52
N ALA A 235 -12.74 3.56 5.44
CA ALA A 235 -13.90 4.45 5.43
C ALA A 235 -13.52 5.79 6.08
N ILE A 236 -14.07 6.88 5.53
CA ILE A 236 -13.85 8.25 5.98
C ILE A 236 -15.17 8.79 6.50
N SER A 237 -15.19 9.26 7.73
CA SER A 237 -16.31 9.99 8.31
C SER A 237 -15.84 11.33 8.90
N GLU A 238 -16.69 12.34 8.89
CA GLU A 238 -16.37 13.60 9.56
C GLU A 238 -16.42 13.38 11.08
N THR A 239 -15.38 13.87 11.78
CA THR A 239 -15.35 13.87 13.24
C THR A 239 -16.52 14.72 13.73
N ARG A 240 -17.41 14.15 14.52
CA ARG A 240 -18.48 14.93 15.16
C ARG A 240 -17.81 15.94 16.09
N ALA A 241 -17.88 17.23 15.74
CA ALA A 241 -17.55 18.30 16.66
C ALA A 241 -18.43 18.08 17.91
N GLN A 242 -17.82 17.86 19.08
CA GLN A 242 -18.54 17.98 20.33
C GLN A 242 -19.05 19.43 20.38
N ALA A 243 -20.34 19.60 20.17
CA ALA A 243 -21.00 20.86 20.46
C ALA A 243 -20.85 21.07 21.97
N PHE A 244 -19.84 21.86 22.36
CA PHE A 244 -19.82 22.40 23.69
C PHE A 244 -21.07 23.27 23.82
N ALA A 245 -22.07 22.73 24.52
CA ALA A 245 -23.16 23.51 25.01
C ALA A 245 -22.56 24.60 25.90
N CYS A 246 -22.56 25.83 25.43
CA CYS A 246 -22.50 26.98 26.31
C CYS A 246 -23.78 26.91 27.17
N GLU A 247 -23.68 26.34 28.36
CA GLU A 247 -24.63 26.64 29.44
C GLU A 247 -24.42 28.11 29.78
N GLU A 248 -25.32 28.94 29.26
CA GLU A 248 -25.49 30.27 29.77
C GLU A 248 -25.93 30.16 31.23
N VAL A 249 -25.02 30.61 32.11
CA VAL A 249 -25.34 30.85 33.50
C VAL A 249 -26.19 32.13 33.53
N ALA A 250 -27.47 31.95 33.79
CA ALA A 250 -28.39 33.04 34.13
C ALA A 250 -28.16 33.46 35.59
#